data_efdcbb67cb74c187745d861dfd5efb33
#
_entry.id   efdcbb67cb74c187745d861dfd5efb33
#
_cell.length_a   1.000
_cell.length_b   1.000
_cell.length_c   1.000
_cell.angle_alpha   90.00
_cell.angle_beta   90.00
_cell.angle_gamma   90.00
#
_symmetry.space_group_name_H-M   'P 1'
#
loop_
_entity.id
_entity.type
_entity.pdbx_description
1 polymer ?
#
loop_
_entity_poly.entity_id
_entity_poly.type
_entity_poly.pdbx_seq_one_letter_code
_entity_poly.pdbx_strand_id
1 'polypeptide(L)'
;RDSSSGVHSNGFSLVRRLAADKGWKLDRPAIFDNEVLLIDALMAPTKIYVKSLLPLVRAGMINALAHITGGGLLENIPRVLPEGTHATVDADAWEQPRLMAFLQAQGNIEPEEMARTFNCGIGMILAVDEAHVAGVTQALEDAGETVFLVGTVGEGDKGCTVKGSAETWSAKADWSATHLG
;
A
#
# COMPACT_ATOMS: atom_id res chain seq x y z
N ARG A 1 1.94 7.18 12.94
CA ARG A 1 1.46 8.13 11.92
C ARG A 1 1.48 7.41 10.61
N ASP A 2 0.34 7.35 9.93
CA ASP A 2 0.14 6.46 8.80
C ASP A 2 0.97 6.89 7.59
N SER A 3 1.63 5.95 6.95
CA SER A 3 2.44 6.15 5.75
C SER A 3 1.59 6.54 4.53
N SER A 4 0.32 6.12 4.51
CA SER A 4 -0.70 6.51 3.53
C SER A 4 -1.77 7.32 4.22
N SER A 5 -2.16 8.45 3.60
CA SER A 5 -3.18 9.36 4.14
C SER A 5 -4.62 8.85 3.97
N GLY A 6 -4.84 7.69 3.34
CA GLY A 6 -6.18 7.17 3.08
C GLY A 6 -6.25 6.16 1.94
N VAL A 7 -7.44 5.95 1.39
CA VAL A 7 -7.65 5.04 0.24
C VAL A 7 -7.06 5.56 -1.07
N HIS A 8 -6.62 6.82 -1.12
CA HIS A 8 -5.99 7.46 -2.28
C HIS A 8 -6.75 7.23 -3.60
N SER A 9 -8.06 7.41 -3.58
CA SER A 9 -8.95 7.18 -4.73
C SER A 9 -9.04 5.73 -5.23
N ASN A 10 -8.57 4.76 -4.44
CA ASN A 10 -8.62 3.34 -4.78
C ASN A 10 -9.81 2.65 -4.12
N GLY A 11 -10.43 1.70 -4.81
CA GLY A 11 -11.51 0.89 -4.25
C GLY A 11 -12.79 1.66 -3.90
N PHE A 12 -13.01 2.89 -4.39
CA PHE A 12 -14.18 3.71 -4.03
C PHE A 12 -15.52 3.07 -4.39
N SER A 13 -15.60 2.27 -5.45
CA SER A 13 -16.81 1.52 -5.78
C SER A 13 -17.19 0.56 -4.66
N LEU A 14 -16.20 -0.14 -4.10
CA LEU A 14 -16.39 -1.03 -2.96
C LEU A 14 -16.74 -0.24 -1.69
N VAL A 15 -16.02 0.85 -1.40
CA VAL A 15 -16.28 1.73 -0.24
C VAL A 15 -17.71 2.27 -0.28
N ARG A 16 -18.19 2.78 -1.43
CA ARG A 16 -19.57 3.29 -1.59
C ARG A 16 -20.60 2.21 -1.35
N ARG A 17 -20.37 1.00 -1.89
CA ARG A 17 -21.27 -0.14 -1.68
C ARG A 17 -21.33 -0.50 -0.19
N LEU A 18 -20.19 -0.63 0.48
CA LEU A 18 -20.15 -0.92 1.91
C LEU A 18 -20.85 0.17 2.75
N ALA A 19 -20.63 1.44 2.42
CA ALA A 19 -21.27 2.56 3.11
C ALA A 19 -22.80 2.49 2.99
N ALA A 20 -23.31 2.18 1.78
CA ALA A 20 -24.74 2.03 1.55
C ALA A 20 -25.32 0.80 2.27
N ASP A 21 -24.70 -0.39 2.10
CA ASP A 21 -25.17 -1.66 2.64
C ASP A 21 -25.16 -1.68 4.18
N LYS A 22 -24.17 -1.02 4.80
CA LYS A 22 -24.02 -0.92 6.25
C LYS A 22 -24.69 0.31 6.86
N GLY A 23 -25.24 1.21 6.05
CA GLY A 23 -25.90 2.44 6.50
C GLY A 23 -24.97 3.39 7.25
N TRP A 24 -23.69 3.52 6.81
CA TRP A 24 -22.70 4.35 7.51
C TRP A 24 -23.12 5.81 7.55
N LYS A 25 -22.96 6.41 8.73
CA LYS A 25 -23.13 7.85 8.93
C LYS A 25 -21.79 8.53 8.67
N LEU A 26 -21.61 9.04 7.45
CA LEU A 26 -20.33 9.61 7.01
C LEU A 26 -19.96 10.90 7.74
N ASP A 27 -20.96 11.62 8.26
CA ASP A 27 -20.85 12.86 9.05
C ASP A 27 -20.59 12.63 10.55
N ARG A 28 -20.30 11.40 10.94
CA ARG A 28 -20.01 11.01 12.32
C ARG A 28 -18.54 10.63 12.48
N PRO A 29 -18.01 10.67 13.73
CA PRO A 29 -16.69 10.15 14.02
C PRO A 29 -16.51 8.73 13.50
N ALA A 30 -15.32 8.42 12.96
CA ALA A 30 -15.01 7.09 12.51
C ALA A 30 -14.95 6.10 13.68
N ILE A 31 -15.44 4.88 13.48
CA ILE A 31 -15.44 3.84 14.52
C ILE A 31 -14.03 3.50 14.98
N PHE A 32 -13.05 3.58 14.08
CA PHE A 32 -11.65 3.27 14.34
C PHE A 32 -10.85 4.47 14.85
N ASP A 33 -11.42 5.70 14.78
CA ASP A 33 -10.80 6.94 15.26
C ASP A 33 -11.89 8.00 15.52
N ASN A 34 -12.18 8.27 16.78
CA ASN A 34 -13.24 9.19 17.18
C ASN A 34 -12.88 10.68 17.03
N GLU A 35 -11.63 10.99 16.68
CA GLU A 35 -11.18 12.36 16.44
C GLU A 35 -11.35 12.80 14.97
N VAL A 36 -11.65 11.84 14.07
CA VAL A 36 -11.78 12.09 12.63
C VAL A 36 -13.17 11.69 12.15
N LEU A 37 -13.81 12.51 11.32
CA LEU A 37 -15.06 12.12 10.67
C LEU A 37 -14.80 11.01 9.65
N LEU A 38 -15.73 10.06 9.53
CA LEU A 38 -15.58 8.96 8.60
C LEU A 38 -15.40 9.45 7.15
N ILE A 39 -16.14 10.50 6.77
CA ILE A 39 -15.98 11.10 5.42
C ILE A 39 -14.57 11.65 5.19
N ASP A 40 -13.99 12.32 6.18
CA ASP A 40 -12.66 12.92 6.05
C ASP A 40 -11.57 11.84 5.92
N ALA A 41 -11.68 10.75 6.70
CA ALA A 41 -10.78 9.61 6.59
C ALA A 41 -10.88 8.94 5.21
N LEU A 42 -12.09 8.75 4.68
CA LEU A 42 -12.32 8.14 3.37
C LEU A 42 -11.88 9.04 2.22
N MET A 43 -12.07 10.37 2.35
CA MET A 43 -11.80 11.36 1.31
C MET A 43 -10.42 12.01 1.44
N ALA A 44 -9.56 11.50 2.32
CA ALA A 44 -8.21 12.02 2.47
C ALA A 44 -7.50 12.11 1.11
N PRO A 45 -6.92 13.28 0.75
CA PRO A 45 -6.29 13.47 -0.55
C PRO A 45 -5.12 12.52 -0.76
N THR A 46 -4.92 12.10 -2.01
CA THR A 46 -3.71 11.35 -2.38
C THR A 46 -2.46 12.15 -2.05
N LYS A 47 -1.53 11.55 -1.34
CA LYS A 47 -0.26 12.18 -0.97
C LYS A 47 0.60 12.46 -2.22
N ILE A 48 1.21 13.62 -2.27
CA ILE A 48 2.11 14.04 -3.35
C ILE A 48 3.56 13.73 -2.94
N TYR A 49 4.18 12.76 -3.61
CA TYR A 49 5.52 12.27 -3.31
C TYR A 49 6.65 12.97 -4.08
N VAL A 50 6.32 13.85 -5.04
CA VAL A 50 7.30 14.45 -5.95
C VAL A 50 8.42 15.18 -5.21
N LYS A 51 8.09 15.92 -4.15
CA LYS A 51 9.07 16.73 -3.41
C LYS A 51 10.14 15.88 -2.72
N SER A 52 9.74 14.74 -2.14
CA SER A 52 10.64 13.82 -1.44
C SER A 52 11.42 12.92 -2.41
N LEU A 53 10.81 12.51 -3.53
CA LEU A 53 11.39 11.55 -4.45
C LEU A 53 12.28 12.15 -5.55
N LEU A 54 11.95 13.34 -6.06
CA LEU A 54 12.64 13.93 -7.20
C LEU A 54 14.15 14.10 -7.02
N PRO A 55 14.66 14.53 -5.84
CA PRO A 55 16.11 14.59 -5.61
C PRO A 55 16.80 13.24 -5.74
N LEU A 56 16.21 12.17 -5.22
CA LEU A 56 16.74 10.81 -5.25
C LEU A 56 16.73 10.21 -6.67
N VAL A 57 15.66 10.48 -7.44
CA VAL A 57 15.59 10.10 -8.86
C VAL A 57 16.70 10.79 -9.65
N ARG A 58 16.89 12.11 -9.45
CA ARG A 58 17.94 12.87 -10.14
C ARG A 58 19.35 12.44 -9.75
N ALA A 59 19.52 11.94 -8.55
CA ALA A 59 20.78 11.37 -8.07
C ALA A 59 21.05 9.94 -8.60
N GLY A 60 20.09 9.34 -9.32
CA GLY A 60 20.23 7.97 -9.84
C GLY A 60 20.17 6.88 -8.74
N MET A 61 19.58 7.18 -7.59
CA MET A 61 19.52 6.25 -6.46
C MET A 61 18.29 5.34 -6.50
N ILE A 62 17.35 5.58 -7.42
CA ILE A 62 16.10 4.83 -7.55
C ILE A 62 16.02 4.26 -8.96
N ASN A 63 15.82 2.94 -9.07
CA ASN A 63 15.72 2.22 -10.35
C ASN A 63 14.30 2.21 -10.90
N ALA A 64 13.27 2.12 -10.04
CA ALA A 64 11.88 2.16 -10.45
C ALA A 64 10.99 2.73 -9.35
N LEU A 65 9.83 3.28 -9.75
CA LEU A 65 8.80 3.86 -8.89
C LEU A 65 7.44 3.30 -9.27
N ALA A 66 6.72 2.70 -8.35
CA ALA A 66 5.33 2.30 -8.53
C ALA A 66 4.42 3.09 -7.59
N HIS A 67 3.59 3.96 -8.13
CA HIS A 67 2.50 4.60 -7.39
C HIS A 67 1.37 3.59 -7.21
N ILE A 68 1.05 3.25 -5.98
CA ILE A 68 0.02 2.24 -5.69
C ILE A 68 -1.36 2.87 -5.79
N THR A 69 -2.03 2.55 -6.89
CA THR A 69 -3.36 3.02 -7.28
C THR A 69 -4.32 1.84 -7.44
N GLY A 70 -5.37 1.95 -8.26
CA GLY A 70 -6.27 0.83 -8.57
C GLY A 70 -5.50 -0.38 -9.08
N GLY A 71 -5.83 -1.56 -8.55
CA GLY A 71 -5.05 -2.79 -8.74
C GLY A 71 -4.08 -3.10 -7.59
N GLY A 72 -4.00 -2.20 -6.59
CA GLY A 72 -3.22 -2.41 -5.37
C GLY A 72 -1.74 -2.69 -5.63
N LEU A 73 -1.11 -3.40 -4.71
CA LEU A 73 0.30 -3.79 -4.82
C LEU A 73 0.52 -4.74 -6.00
N LEU A 74 -0.39 -5.71 -6.16
CA LEU A 74 -0.26 -6.81 -7.11
C LEU A 74 -0.16 -6.35 -8.57
N GLU A 75 -0.98 -5.38 -8.99
CA GLU A 75 -0.99 -4.94 -10.38
C GLU A 75 -0.05 -3.77 -10.66
N ASN A 76 0.18 -2.88 -9.68
CA ASN A 76 0.99 -1.69 -9.93
C ASN A 76 2.49 -1.98 -9.92
N ILE A 77 2.97 -2.89 -9.07
CA ILE A 77 4.40 -3.20 -8.99
C ILE A 77 4.94 -3.81 -10.29
N PRO A 78 4.30 -4.82 -10.91
CA PRO A 78 4.82 -5.40 -12.16
C PRO A 78 4.95 -4.41 -13.32
N ARG A 79 4.10 -3.36 -13.36
CA ARG A 79 4.12 -2.36 -14.45
C ARG A 79 5.45 -1.64 -14.59
N VAL A 80 6.23 -1.54 -13.52
CA VAL A 80 7.51 -0.84 -13.50
C VAL A 80 8.72 -1.78 -13.48
N LEU A 81 8.49 -3.09 -13.43
CA LEU A 81 9.53 -4.09 -13.42
C LEU A 81 9.93 -4.47 -14.86
N PRO A 82 11.24 -4.72 -15.13
CA PRO A 82 11.67 -5.30 -16.39
C PRO A 82 11.22 -6.76 -16.53
N GLU A 83 11.22 -7.25 -17.78
CA GLU A 83 11.01 -8.66 -18.07
C GLU A 83 12.05 -9.54 -17.36
N GLY A 84 11.65 -10.74 -16.94
CA GLY A 84 12.52 -11.67 -16.24
C GLY A 84 12.75 -11.32 -14.76
N THR A 85 11.98 -10.39 -14.19
CA THR A 85 12.07 -10.04 -12.77
C THR A 85 10.73 -10.18 -12.05
N HIS A 86 10.80 -10.57 -10.78
CA HIS A 86 9.64 -10.76 -9.91
C HIS A 86 9.82 -10.06 -8.57
N ALA A 87 8.82 -9.32 -8.12
CA ALA A 87 8.81 -8.72 -6.79
C ALA A 87 8.16 -9.65 -5.77
N THR A 88 8.79 -9.82 -4.62
CA THR A 88 8.18 -10.46 -3.45
C THR A 88 8.04 -9.43 -2.35
N VAL A 89 6.81 -9.18 -1.93
CA VAL A 89 6.44 -8.22 -0.89
C VAL A 89 5.96 -8.97 0.35
N ASP A 90 6.47 -8.58 1.50
CA ASP A 90 6.13 -9.13 2.80
C ASP A 90 5.15 -8.19 3.52
N ALA A 91 3.91 -8.61 3.65
CA ALA A 91 2.87 -7.85 4.32
C ALA A 91 3.07 -7.73 5.84
N ASP A 92 3.94 -8.55 6.43
CA ASP A 92 4.31 -8.47 7.84
C ASP A 92 5.27 -7.29 8.13
N ALA A 93 5.86 -6.69 7.08
CA ALA A 93 6.84 -5.63 7.21
C ALA A 93 6.24 -4.28 7.68
N TRP A 94 4.92 -4.12 7.66
CA TRP A 94 4.25 -2.90 8.15
C TRP A 94 2.88 -3.19 8.74
N GLU A 95 2.44 -2.33 9.64
CA GLU A 95 1.09 -2.41 10.20
C GLU A 95 0.06 -1.85 9.20
N GLN A 96 -1.02 -2.59 8.98
CA GLN A 96 -2.14 -2.13 8.17
C GLN A 96 -2.81 -0.91 8.84
N PRO A 97 -3.01 0.22 8.11
CA PRO A 97 -3.69 1.38 8.67
C PRO A 97 -5.09 1.06 9.17
N ARG A 98 -5.50 1.70 10.27
CA ARG A 98 -6.82 1.49 10.91
C ARG A 98 -7.99 1.59 9.94
N LEU A 99 -7.94 2.55 9.01
CA LEU A 99 -8.94 2.68 7.95
C LEU A 99 -9.01 1.42 7.08
N MET A 100 -7.87 0.87 6.67
CA MET A 100 -7.81 -0.33 5.84
C MET A 100 -8.31 -1.56 6.61
N ALA A 101 -7.90 -1.73 7.85
CA ALA A 101 -8.40 -2.79 8.74
C ALA A 101 -9.92 -2.67 8.96
N PHE A 102 -10.45 -1.45 9.12
CA PHE A 102 -11.88 -1.19 9.22
C PHE A 102 -12.61 -1.60 7.93
N LEU A 103 -12.14 -1.17 6.75
CA LEU A 103 -12.75 -1.55 5.47
C LEU A 103 -12.73 -3.06 5.26
N GLN A 104 -11.62 -3.70 5.57
CA GLN A 104 -11.46 -5.15 5.49
C GLN A 104 -12.49 -5.88 6.38
N ALA A 105 -12.58 -5.50 7.64
CA ALA A 105 -13.51 -6.10 8.59
C ALA A 105 -14.98 -5.87 8.19
N GLN A 106 -15.35 -4.64 7.78
CA GLN A 106 -16.71 -4.32 7.38
C GLN A 106 -17.14 -5.00 6.08
N GLY A 107 -16.20 -5.21 5.18
CA GLY A 107 -16.43 -5.87 3.89
C GLY A 107 -16.22 -7.38 3.92
N ASN A 108 -15.73 -7.94 5.04
CA ASN A 108 -15.25 -9.32 5.13
C ASN A 108 -14.35 -9.66 3.92
N ILE A 109 -13.35 -8.79 3.70
CA ILE A 109 -12.47 -8.86 2.53
C ILE A 109 -11.25 -9.73 2.90
N GLU A 110 -10.95 -10.73 2.09
CA GLU A 110 -9.77 -11.56 2.30
C GLU A 110 -8.47 -10.76 2.06
N PRO A 111 -7.36 -11.08 2.74
CA PRO A 111 -6.08 -10.36 2.63
C PRO A 111 -5.58 -10.23 1.19
N GLU A 112 -5.74 -11.27 0.38
CA GLU A 112 -5.34 -11.29 -1.02
C GLU A 112 -6.10 -10.24 -1.85
N GLU A 113 -7.40 -10.07 -1.57
CA GLU A 113 -8.23 -9.08 -2.23
C GLU A 113 -7.92 -7.66 -1.73
N MET A 114 -7.54 -7.50 -0.46
CA MET A 114 -7.01 -6.23 0.05
C MET A 114 -5.75 -5.82 -0.72
N ALA A 115 -4.79 -6.74 -0.93
CA ALA A 115 -3.56 -6.49 -1.68
C ALA A 115 -3.81 -6.14 -3.15
N ARG A 116 -4.93 -6.61 -3.73
CA ARG A 116 -5.35 -6.35 -5.11
C ARG A 116 -6.13 -5.05 -5.29
N THR A 117 -6.89 -4.65 -4.27
CA THR A 117 -7.84 -3.53 -4.40
C THR A 117 -7.30 -2.23 -3.82
N PHE A 118 -6.57 -2.30 -2.70
CA PHE A 118 -6.15 -1.14 -1.92
C PHE A 118 -4.64 -1.00 -1.86
N ASN A 119 -4.18 0.19 -1.45
CA ASN A 119 -2.77 0.45 -1.18
C ASN A 119 -2.28 -0.16 0.16
N CYS A 120 -3.19 -0.56 1.03
CA CYS A 120 -2.95 -1.17 2.35
C CYS A 120 -1.97 -0.38 3.24
N GLY A 121 -1.83 0.93 3.02
CA GLY A 121 -0.91 1.80 3.75
C GLY A 121 0.36 2.16 2.98
N ILE A 122 0.62 1.51 1.84
CA ILE A 122 1.78 1.78 1.00
C ILE A 122 1.34 2.58 -0.23
N GLY A 123 1.60 3.86 -0.26
CA GLY A 123 1.23 4.71 -1.39
C GLY A 123 2.25 4.71 -2.53
N MET A 124 3.52 4.43 -2.24
CA MET A 124 4.60 4.41 -3.23
C MET A 124 5.58 3.27 -2.93
N ILE A 125 5.94 2.51 -3.95
CA ILE A 125 7.01 1.50 -3.91
C ILE A 125 8.20 1.99 -4.71
N LEU A 126 9.40 1.78 -4.16
CA LEU A 126 10.68 2.09 -4.80
C LEU A 126 11.47 0.80 -4.98
N ALA A 127 12.01 0.58 -6.19
CA ALA A 127 13.06 -0.41 -6.41
C ALA A 127 14.41 0.31 -6.36
N VAL A 128 15.28 -0.17 -5.49
CA VAL A 128 16.56 0.48 -5.14
C VAL A 128 17.63 -0.60 -5.05
N ASP A 129 18.85 -0.29 -5.52
CA ASP A 129 19.99 -1.18 -5.31
C ASP A 129 20.32 -1.29 -3.82
N GLU A 130 20.72 -2.46 -3.37
CA GLU A 130 21.03 -2.75 -1.97
C GLU A 130 22.00 -1.71 -1.38
N ALA A 131 23.01 -1.30 -2.15
CA ALA A 131 24.00 -0.29 -1.74
C ALA A 131 23.38 1.10 -1.47
N HIS A 132 22.24 1.43 -2.03
CA HIS A 132 21.56 2.70 -1.87
C HIS A 132 20.44 2.68 -0.81
N VAL A 133 20.02 1.50 -0.34
CA VAL A 133 18.86 1.37 0.57
C VAL A 133 18.98 2.27 1.80
N ALA A 134 20.11 2.22 2.50
CA ALA A 134 20.30 3.03 3.72
C ALA A 134 20.23 4.54 3.43
N GLY A 135 20.89 5.00 2.36
CA GLY A 135 20.88 6.41 1.97
C GLY A 135 19.52 6.92 1.52
N VAL A 136 18.79 6.11 0.75
CA VAL A 136 17.41 6.43 0.29
C VAL A 136 16.46 6.48 1.48
N THR A 137 16.54 5.50 2.40
CA THR A 137 15.71 5.46 3.61
C THR A 137 15.93 6.74 4.43
N GLN A 138 17.17 7.08 4.75
CA GLN A 138 17.48 8.26 5.55
C GLN A 138 16.98 9.55 4.90
N ALA A 139 17.20 9.71 3.60
CA ALA A 139 16.77 10.91 2.88
C ALA A 139 15.25 11.07 2.85
N LEU A 140 14.51 9.97 2.75
CA LEU A 140 13.04 9.98 2.79
C LEU A 140 12.53 10.29 4.19
N GLU A 141 13.11 9.70 5.23
CA GLU A 141 12.76 9.97 6.62
C GLU A 141 13.04 11.45 6.99
N ASP A 142 14.18 12.01 6.55
CA ASP A 142 14.52 13.43 6.72
C ASP A 142 13.50 14.35 5.99
N ALA A 143 12.92 13.87 4.89
CA ALA A 143 11.85 14.56 4.18
C ALA A 143 10.44 14.37 4.82
N GLY A 144 10.34 13.62 5.93
CA GLY A 144 9.12 13.38 6.67
C GLY A 144 8.28 12.22 6.14
N GLU A 145 8.86 11.34 5.32
CA GLU A 145 8.20 10.10 4.89
C GLU A 145 8.37 9.00 5.95
N THR A 146 7.41 8.08 6.00
CA THR A 146 7.56 6.82 6.73
C THR A 146 7.99 5.75 5.74
N VAL A 147 9.09 5.07 6.02
CA VAL A 147 9.72 4.12 5.10
C VAL A 147 9.71 2.72 5.69
N PHE A 148 9.37 1.74 4.85
CA PHE A 148 9.42 0.32 5.20
C PHE A 148 10.23 -0.43 4.15
N LEU A 149 11.08 -1.36 4.58
CA LEU A 149 11.70 -2.34 3.70
C LEU A 149 10.73 -3.51 3.56
N VAL A 150 9.98 -3.52 2.48
CA VAL A 150 8.82 -4.41 2.33
C VAL A 150 9.09 -5.68 1.50
N GLY A 151 10.29 -5.81 0.90
CA GLY A 151 10.56 -6.99 0.08
C GLY A 151 11.74 -6.83 -0.85
N THR A 152 11.81 -7.70 -1.83
CA THR A 152 12.92 -7.80 -2.78
C THR A 152 12.42 -8.01 -4.21
N VAL A 153 13.27 -7.67 -5.17
CA VAL A 153 13.11 -8.02 -6.59
C VAL A 153 14.19 -9.05 -6.95
N GLY A 154 13.78 -10.16 -7.55
CA GLY A 154 14.67 -11.23 -7.99
C GLY A 154 14.36 -11.68 -9.41
N GLU A 155 15.09 -12.67 -9.91
CA GLU A 155 14.82 -13.32 -11.19
C GLU A 155 13.51 -14.12 -11.13
N GLY A 156 12.73 -14.10 -12.21
CA GLY A 156 11.48 -14.85 -12.31
C GLY A 156 10.58 -14.31 -13.42
N ASP A 157 9.43 -14.95 -13.58
CA ASP A 157 8.39 -14.43 -14.47
C ASP A 157 7.94 -13.06 -13.95
N LYS A 158 7.85 -12.09 -14.86
CA LYS A 158 7.45 -10.73 -14.50
C LYS A 158 6.15 -10.74 -13.70
N GLY A 159 6.21 -10.17 -12.52
CA GLY A 159 5.05 -10.23 -11.62
C GLY A 159 5.34 -9.70 -10.22
N CYS A 160 4.34 -9.86 -9.36
CA CYS A 160 4.42 -9.55 -7.94
C CYS A 160 3.70 -10.61 -7.12
N THR A 161 4.35 -11.07 -6.05
CA THR A 161 3.74 -11.87 -5.00
C THR A 161 3.74 -11.06 -3.70
N VAL A 162 2.56 -10.91 -3.09
CA VAL A 162 2.40 -10.40 -1.74
C VAL A 162 2.08 -11.57 -0.83
N LYS A 163 2.79 -11.71 0.27
CA LYS A 163 2.60 -12.77 1.26
C LYS A 163 2.54 -12.20 2.67
N GLY A 164 1.84 -12.86 3.55
CA GLY A 164 1.78 -12.54 4.97
C GLY A 164 1.60 -13.81 5.80
N SER A 165 2.03 -13.76 7.05
CA SER A 165 1.80 -14.82 8.03
C SER A 165 0.36 -14.83 8.52
N ALA A 166 -0.02 -15.87 9.26
CA ALA A 166 -1.26 -15.91 10.03
C ALA A 166 -1.35 -14.68 10.93
N GLU A 167 -2.56 -14.12 11.04
CA GLU A 167 -2.93 -12.90 11.76
C GLU A 167 -2.59 -11.58 11.01
N THR A 168 -1.63 -11.59 10.08
CA THR A 168 -1.36 -10.42 9.23
C THR A 168 -2.59 -10.09 8.41
N TRP A 169 -3.04 -8.85 8.52
CA TRP A 169 -4.28 -8.35 7.93
C TRP A 169 -5.49 -9.24 8.25
N SER A 170 -5.56 -9.69 9.51
CA SER A 170 -6.63 -10.57 10.02
C SER A 170 -6.77 -11.91 9.29
N ALA A 171 -5.71 -12.39 8.67
CA ALA A 171 -5.66 -13.72 8.05
C ALA A 171 -5.77 -14.83 9.10
N LYS A 172 -6.44 -15.92 8.77
CA LYS A 172 -6.58 -17.10 9.64
C LYS A 172 -5.42 -18.09 9.52
N ALA A 173 -4.63 -17.95 8.46
CA ALA A 173 -3.46 -18.77 8.15
C ALA A 173 -2.49 -17.93 7.31
N ASP A 174 -1.30 -18.45 7.06
CA ASP A 174 -0.37 -17.87 6.08
C ASP A 174 -1.06 -17.77 4.72
N TRP A 175 -0.81 -16.68 4.03
CA TRP A 175 -1.45 -16.37 2.76
C TRP A 175 -0.47 -15.80 1.74
N SER A 176 -0.81 -15.93 0.49
CA SER A 176 -0.11 -15.27 -0.60
C SER A 176 -1.01 -15.00 -1.78
N ALA A 177 -0.78 -13.90 -2.45
CA ALA A 177 -1.44 -13.55 -3.70
C ALA A 177 -0.39 -13.20 -4.74
N THR A 178 -0.54 -13.70 -5.96
CA THR A 178 0.39 -13.46 -7.07
C THR A 178 -0.35 -12.89 -8.26
N HIS A 179 0.29 -11.95 -8.95
CA HIS A 179 -0.12 -11.44 -10.24
C HIS A 179 1.09 -11.48 -11.18
N LEU A 180 0.91 -12.07 -12.34
CA LEU A 180 1.89 -12.06 -13.42
C LEU A 180 1.57 -10.91 -14.36
N GLY A 181 2.59 -10.14 -14.72
CA GLY A 181 2.48 -8.93 -15.55
C GLY A 181 2.44 -9.21 -17.04
#